data_fe047ed462f36fd2310ec91327d833ec
#
_entry.id   fe047ed462f36fd2310ec91327d833ec
#
_cell.length_a   1.000
_cell.length_b   1.000
_cell.length_c   1.000
_cell.angle_alpha   90.00
_cell.angle_beta   90.00
_cell.angle_gamma   90.00
#
_symmetry.space_group_name_H-M   'P 1'
#
loop_
_entity.id
_entity.type
_entity.pdbx_description
1 polymer ?
#
loop_
_entity_poly.entity_id
_entity_poly.type
_entity_poly.pdbx_seq_one_letter_code
_entity_poly.pdbx_strand_id
1 'polypeptide(L)'
;MQRLIWNPYLPEGTFIPDGEPHVFGNRLYVYGSHDKGRGMRYCPGDYQVWSAPVDDLTNWTCEKTAYHRRGKGNRLGIRCMWAPDCTQGADGRYYLYFCFDFQNKVNVLVSNTPDGPFRYYGEVRHPNGTLYGQGKDDIMCFDPAIFRDDDGSVYLYSGYSANESLRKMLNQRGIRNVDGTGGQVVRLQADMRTVAEKPRMLIPGYKNSAGTGFEGHEMYEASS
;
A
#
# COMPACT_ATOMS: atom_id res chain seq x y z
N MET A 1 14.04 -24.70 -24.13
CA MET A 1 13.21 -23.74 -24.89
C MET A 1 12.72 -22.72 -23.89
N GLN A 2 13.15 -21.46 -24.00
CA GLN A 2 12.73 -20.40 -23.07
C GLN A 2 11.25 -20.13 -23.35
N ARG A 3 10.38 -20.35 -22.36
CA ARG A 3 8.96 -19.99 -22.47
C ARG A 3 8.85 -18.47 -22.37
N LEU A 4 8.22 -17.85 -23.35
CA LEU A 4 7.93 -16.42 -23.32
C LEU A 4 6.83 -16.16 -22.28
N ILE A 5 7.04 -15.14 -21.46
CA ILE A 5 6.01 -14.64 -20.55
C ILE A 5 5.10 -13.71 -21.36
N TRP A 6 3.81 -13.96 -21.30
CA TRP A 6 2.80 -13.17 -21.98
C TRP A 6 2.04 -12.30 -20.98
N ASN A 7 1.55 -11.17 -21.45
CA ASN A 7 0.60 -10.36 -20.70
C ASN A 7 -0.81 -10.67 -21.24
N PRO A 8 -1.79 -11.05 -20.39
CA PRO A 8 -1.70 -11.17 -18.92
C PRO A 8 -0.89 -12.39 -18.47
N TYR A 9 -0.10 -12.21 -17.41
CA TYR A 9 0.73 -13.28 -16.83
C TYR A 9 -0.01 -14.12 -15.78
N LEU A 10 -1.11 -13.58 -15.21
CA LEU A 10 -1.99 -14.28 -14.28
C LEU A 10 -3.13 -14.98 -15.03
N PRO A 11 -3.77 -16.00 -14.43
CA PRO A 11 -4.89 -16.69 -15.02
C PRO A 11 -6.05 -15.77 -15.39
N GLU A 12 -6.77 -16.10 -16.45
CA GLU A 12 -7.94 -15.35 -16.89
C GLU A 12 -8.97 -15.18 -15.77
N GLY A 13 -9.53 -13.98 -15.66
CA GLY A 13 -10.47 -13.64 -14.59
C GLY A 13 -9.83 -13.21 -13.27
N THR A 14 -8.51 -13.19 -13.19
CA THR A 14 -7.77 -12.66 -12.06
C THR A 14 -7.46 -11.17 -12.29
N PHE A 15 -7.89 -10.32 -11.38
CA PHE A 15 -7.70 -8.87 -11.47
C PHE A 15 -6.97 -8.38 -10.22
N ILE A 16 -5.66 -8.22 -10.35
CA ILE A 16 -4.75 -7.73 -9.29
C ILE A 16 -4.13 -6.42 -9.79
N PRO A 17 -4.85 -5.30 -9.68
CA PRO A 17 -4.26 -3.99 -9.96
C PRO A 17 -3.23 -3.61 -8.90
N ASP A 18 -2.41 -2.60 -9.20
CA ASP A 18 -1.42 -2.04 -8.29
C ASP A 18 -0.45 -3.11 -7.75
N GLY A 19 -0.01 -4.00 -8.64
CA GLY A 19 0.81 -5.15 -8.25
C GLY A 19 2.27 -4.78 -7.99
N GLU A 20 2.72 -4.84 -6.73
CA GLU A 20 4.11 -4.64 -6.32
C GLU A 20 4.89 -5.96 -6.33
N PRO A 21 5.92 -6.09 -7.18
CA PRO A 21 6.71 -7.31 -7.28
C PRO A 21 7.91 -7.31 -6.31
N HIS A 22 8.06 -8.39 -5.55
CA HIS A 22 9.21 -8.59 -4.67
C HIS A 22 9.79 -10.01 -4.80
N VAL A 23 11.11 -10.11 -4.79
CA VAL A 23 11.79 -11.40 -4.76
C VAL A 23 12.18 -11.75 -3.33
N PHE A 24 11.63 -12.85 -2.81
CA PHE A 24 12.04 -13.42 -1.54
C PHE A 24 12.53 -14.86 -1.77
N GLY A 25 13.81 -15.10 -1.44
CA GLY A 25 14.46 -16.36 -1.75
C GLY A 25 14.55 -16.59 -3.27
N ASN A 26 13.98 -17.69 -3.75
CA ASN A 26 13.96 -18.05 -5.17
C ASN A 26 12.61 -17.83 -5.85
N ARG A 27 11.74 -17.02 -5.26
CA ARG A 27 10.40 -16.77 -5.82
C ARG A 27 10.12 -15.27 -5.93
N LEU A 28 9.44 -14.90 -7.01
CA LEU A 28 8.84 -13.59 -7.22
C LEU A 28 7.42 -13.64 -6.65
N TYR A 29 7.07 -12.66 -5.82
CA TYR A 29 5.74 -12.46 -5.24
C TYR A 29 5.17 -11.16 -5.78
N VAL A 30 3.86 -11.15 -6.06
CA VAL A 30 3.15 -9.94 -6.47
C VAL A 30 2.07 -9.64 -5.43
N TYR A 31 2.18 -8.47 -4.84
CA TYR A 31 1.24 -7.92 -3.88
C TYR A 31 0.41 -6.85 -4.57
N GLY A 32 -0.89 -7.00 -4.58
CA GLY A 32 -1.78 -6.04 -5.22
C GLY A 32 -3.16 -6.04 -4.58
N SER A 33 -3.92 -5.03 -4.89
CA SER A 33 -5.33 -5.01 -4.56
C SER A 33 -6.08 -6.08 -5.36
N HIS A 34 -7.33 -6.35 -5.02
CA HIS A 34 -8.08 -7.40 -5.69
C HIS A 34 -9.43 -6.87 -6.15
N ASP A 35 -9.56 -6.73 -7.45
CA ASP A 35 -10.79 -6.32 -8.12
C ASP A 35 -11.69 -7.51 -8.46
N LYS A 36 -12.97 -7.22 -8.61
CA LYS A 36 -13.95 -8.16 -9.13
C LYS A 36 -14.36 -7.76 -10.54
N GLY A 37 -14.26 -8.68 -11.46
CA GLY A 37 -14.70 -8.45 -12.84
C GLY A 37 -16.11 -7.88 -12.88
N ARG A 38 -16.34 -6.83 -13.68
CA ARG A 38 -17.61 -6.09 -13.81
C ARG A 38 -18.14 -5.48 -12.50
N GLY A 39 -17.26 -5.29 -11.50
CA GLY A 39 -17.59 -4.60 -10.26
C GLY A 39 -17.74 -3.09 -10.45
N MET A 40 -18.58 -2.45 -9.62
CA MET A 40 -18.74 -0.98 -9.58
C MET A 40 -17.82 -0.33 -8.55
N ARG A 41 -16.99 -1.09 -7.86
CA ARG A 41 -16.07 -0.61 -6.82
C ARG A 41 -14.68 -1.14 -7.08
N TYR A 42 -13.68 -0.30 -6.84
CA TYR A 42 -12.28 -0.70 -6.84
C TYR A 42 -11.94 -1.48 -5.56
N CYS A 43 -11.03 -2.42 -5.65
CA CYS A 43 -10.41 -3.14 -4.54
C CYS A 43 -11.39 -3.75 -3.51
N PRO A 44 -12.51 -4.39 -3.93
CA PRO A 44 -13.49 -4.94 -3.00
C PRO A 44 -13.15 -6.36 -2.53
N GLY A 45 -12.07 -6.94 -3.03
CA GLY A 45 -11.66 -8.32 -2.74
C GLY A 45 -10.82 -8.47 -1.46
N ASP A 46 -10.56 -9.71 -1.10
CA ASP A 46 -9.55 -10.09 -0.12
C ASP A 46 -8.17 -10.06 -0.78
N TYR A 47 -7.10 -9.79 -0.05
CA TYR A 47 -5.77 -9.85 -0.63
C TYR A 47 -5.39 -11.28 -0.98
N GLN A 48 -4.88 -11.42 -2.19
CA GLN A 48 -4.26 -12.63 -2.73
C GLN A 48 -2.83 -12.28 -3.13
N VAL A 49 -1.89 -13.14 -2.76
CA VAL A 49 -0.49 -12.99 -3.19
C VAL A 49 -0.19 -14.07 -4.21
N TRP A 50 0.14 -13.63 -5.41
CA TRP A 50 0.55 -14.53 -6.48
C TRP A 50 2.07 -14.66 -6.48
N SER A 51 2.59 -15.86 -6.73
CA SER A 51 4.02 -16.07 -6.79
C SER A 51 4.42 -17.08 -7.86
N ALA A 52 5.63 -16.91 -8.39
CA ALA A 52 6.25 -17.84 -9.32
C ALA A 52 7.73 -18.03 -8.98
N PRO A 53 8.34 -19.19 -9.30
CA PRO A 53 9.79 -19.33 -9.24
C PRO A 53 10.47 -18.31 -10.15
N VAL A 54 11.59 -17.71 -9.72
CA VAL A 54 12.30 -16.71 -10.54
C VAL A 54 12.88 -17.27 -11.83
N ASP A 55 13.09 -18.58 -11.89
CA ASP A 55 13.56 -19.31 -13.06
C ASP A 55 12.42 -19.81 -13.96
N ASP A 56 11.16 -19.74 -13.52
CA ASP A 56 9.98 -20.09 -14.32
C ASP A 56 8.78 -19.16 -14.02
N LEU A 57 8.82 -17.95 -14.55
CA LEU A 57 7.75 -16.95 -14.42
C LEU A 57 6.50 -17.29 -15.26
N THR A 58 6.37 -18.51 -15.76
CA THR A 58 5.12 -19.02 -16.35
C THR A 58 4.31 -19.86 -15.37
N ASN A 59 4.87 -20.17 -14.20
CA ASN A 59 4.28 -21.05 -13.19
C ASN A 59 3.78 -20.25 -11.97
N TRP A 60 2.75 -19.43 -12.20
CA TRP A 60 2.12 -18.62 -11.14
C TRP A 60 1.14 -19.42 -10.30
N THR A 61 1.26 -19.30 -9.01
CA THR A 61 0.37 -19.92 -8.02
C THR A 61 -0.12 -18.91 -6.97
N CYS A 62 -1.35 -19.13 -6.50
CA CYS A 62 -1.92 -18.44 -5.35
C CYS A 62 -2.61 -19.50 -4.48
N GLU A 63 -1.98 -19.91 -3.41
CA GLU A 63 -2.44 -21.07 -2.63
C GLU A 63 -3.54 -20.73 -1.62
N LYS A 64 -3.62 -19.47 -1.18
CA LYS A 64 -4.51 -19.06 -0.08
C LYS A 64 -4.84 -17.57 -0.12
N THR A 65 -5.90 -17.20 0.59
CA THR A 65 -6.18 -15.79 0.90
C THR A 65 -5.11 -15.27 1.83
N ALA A 66 -4.39 -14.23 1.39
CA ALA A 66 -3.33 -13.62 2.16
C ALA A 66 -3.87 -12.81 3.35
N TYR A 67 -4.95 -12.06 3.14
CA TYR A 67 -5.66 -11.35 4.21
C TYR A 67 -7.12 -11.08 3.84
N HIS A 68 -8.03 -11.35 4.77
CA HIS A 68 -9.46 -11.13 4.58
C HIS A 68 -9.84 -9.67 4.81
N ARG A 69 -10.62 -9.10 3.89
CA ARG A 69 -11.16 -7.75 4.01
C ARG A 69 -11.97 -7.52 5.29
N ARG A 70 -12.70 -8.54 5.75
CA ARG A 70 -13.43 -8.53 7.02
C ARG A 70 -12.52 -8.79 8.22
N GLY A 71 -11.43 -8.05 8.29
CA GLY A 71 -10.46 -8.10 9.39
C GLY A 71 -10.64 -6.97 10.40
N LYS A 72 -9.63 -6.81 11.27
CA LYS A 72 -9.58 -5.72 12.23
C LYS A 72 -9.60 -4.37 11.51
N GLY A 73 -10.39 -3.43 12.01
CA GLY A 73 -10.61 -2.11 11.38
C GLY A 73 -11.69 -2.09 10.29
N ASN A 74 -12.17 -3.27 9.83
CA ASN A 74 -13.18 -3.39 8.78
C ASN A 74 -14.11 -4.60 8.97
N ARG A 75 -14.60 -4.82 10.20
CA ARG A 75 -15.40 -6.02 10.55
C ARG A 75 -16.62 -6.23 9.67
N LEU A 76 -17.26 -5.16 9.21
CA LEU A 76 -18.42 -5.24 8.32
C LEU A 76 -18.02 -5.43 6.84
N GLY A 77 -16.72 -5.32 6.50
CA GLY A 77 -16.25 -5.44 5.13
C GLY A 77 -16.76 -4.33 4.20
N ILE A 78 -17.08 -3.15 4.73
CA ILE A 78 -17.62 -2.03 3.96
C ILE A 78 -16.51 -1.30 3.20
N ARG A 79 -15.32 -1.20 3.81
CA ARG A 79 -14.16 -0.52 3.24
C ARG A 79 -13.43 -1.39 2.23
N CYS A 80 -12.91 -0.77 1.20
CA CYS A 80 -12.00 -1.40 0.25
C CYS A 80 -10.57 -1.38 0.78
N MET A 81 -9.77 -2.35 0.39
CA MET A 81 -8.35 -2.45 0.71
C MET A 81 -7.55 -2.07 -0.53
N TRP A 82 -6.86 -0.92 -0.46
CA TRP A 82 -6.12 -0.35 -1.58
C TRP A 82 -4.72 -0.92 -1.67
N ALA A 83 -3.99 -0.51 -2.73
CA ALA A 83 -2.64 -0.95 -3.08
C ALA A 83 -1.79 -1.35 -1.86
N PRO A 84 -1.45 -2.63 -1.69
CA PRO A 84 -0.57 -3.10 -0.63
C PRO A 84 0.85 -3.20 -1.13
N ASP A 85 1.80 -3.00 -0.24
CA ASP A 85 3.20 -3.33 -0.48
C ASP A 85 3.81 -4.09 0.70
N CYS A 86 4.85 -4.90 0.45
CA CYS A 86 5.39 -5.84 1.42
C CYS A 86 6.92 -5.85 1.46
N THR A 87 7.47 -5.89 2.66
CA THR A 87 8.91 -6.09 2.85
C THR A 87 9.21 -7.10 3.96
N GLN A 88 10.42 -7.65 3.98
CA GLN A 88 10.89 -8.48 5.07
C GLN A 88 11.61 -7.63 6.13
N GLY A 89 11.17 -7.73 7.38
CA GLY A 89 11.83 -7.11 8.52
C GLY A 89 13.13 -7.80 8.91
N ALA A 90 13.93 -7.14 9.74
CA ALA A 90 15.19 -7.71 10.27
C ALA A 90 14.96 -8.97 11.12
N ASP A 91 13.76 -9.15 11.64
CA ASP A 91 13.33 -10.33 12.42
C ASP A 91 12.90 -11.51 11.53
N GLY A 92 13.03 -11.39 10.21
CA GLY A 92 12.70 -12.43 9.24
C GLY A 92 11.21 -12.52 8.91
N ARG A 93 10.35 -11.75 9.57
CA ARG A 93 8.91 -11.73 9.28
C ARG A 93 8.62 -10.77 8.12
N TYR A 94 7.46 -10.97 7.49
CA TYR A 94 6.98 -10.17 6.36
C TYR A 94 5.93 -9.18 6.85
N TYR A 95 6.07 -7.92 6.44
CA TYR A 95 5.20 -6.82 6.84
C TYR A 95 4.55 -6.23 5.60
N LEU A 96 3.22 -6.26 5.57
CA LEU A 96 2.42 -5.74 4.47
C LEU A 96 1.71 -4.47 4.91
N TYR A 97 1.90 -3.41 4.14
CA TYR A 97 1.34 -2.07 4.38
C TYR A 97 0.20 -1.82 3.42
N PHE A 98 -0.86 -1.18 3.88
CA PHE A 98 -2.02 -0.85 3.04
C PHE A 98 -2.89 0.23 3.65
N CYS A 99 -3.77 0.81 2.84
CA CYS A 99 -4.77 1.77 3.27
C CYS A 99 -6.20 1.23 3.07
N PHE A 100 -7.10 1.61 3.97
CA PHE A 100 -8.54 1.51 3.70
C PHE A 100 -9.04 2.83 3.11
N ASP A 101 -10.10 2.76 2.30
CA ASP A 101 -10.82 3.95 1.86
C ASP A 101 -11.38 4.74 3.07
N PHE A 102 -11.49 6.06 2.88
CA PHE A 102 -12.02 7.00 3.88
C PHE A 102 -11.27 6.97 5.22
N GLN A 103 -9.97 6.73 5.18
CA GLN A 103 -9.07 6.86 6.32
C GLN A 103 -7.77 7.53 5.88
N ASN A 104 -7.16 8.34 6.75
CA ASN A 104 -5.81 8.83 6.56
C ASN A 104 -4.90 8.15 7.58
N LYS A 105 -4.47 6.95 7.27
CA LYS A 105 -3.53 6.14 8.04
C LYS A 105 -3.09 4.92 7.24
N VAL A 106 -1.89 4.46 7.49
CA VAL A 106 -1.35 3.21 6.96
C VAL A 106 -1.53 2.09 7.98
N ASN A 107 -2.12 0.98 7.54
CA ASN A 107 -2.30 -0.23 8.32
C ASN A 107 -1.15 -1.19 8.02
N VAL A 108 -0.77 -1.99 9.00
CA VAL A 108 0.33 -2.96 8.91
C VAL A 108 -0.17 -4.34 9.29
N LEU A 109 0.10 -5.31 8.44
CA LEU A 109 -0.10 -6.72 8.68
C LEU A 109 1.26 -7.40 8.85
N VAL A 110 1.29 -8.58 9.46
CA VAL A 110 2.51 -9.37 9.63
C VAL A 110 2.24 -10.85 9.38
N SER A 111 3.21 -11.52 8.75
CA SER A 111 3.22 -12.97 8.53
C SER A 111 4.62 -13.56 8.70
N ASN A 112 4.68 -14.86 8.92
CA ASN A 112 5.94 -15.61 8.92
C ASN A 112 6.35 -16.08 7.51
N THR A 113 5.44 -15.99 6.55
CA THR A 113 5.70 -16.36 5.14
C THR A 113 5.27 -15.21 4.22
N PRO A 114 5.93 -15.03 3.06
CA PRO A 114 5.68 -13.90 2.17
C PRO A 114 4.27 -13.90 1.56
N ASP A 115 3.65 -15.05 1.41
CA ASP A 115 2.30 -15.23 0.86
C ASP A 115 1.19 -15.20 1.92
N GLY A 116 1.53 -14.98 3.19
CA GLY A 116 0.58 -15.01 4.31
C GLY A 116 0.30 -16.42 4.84
N PRO A 117 -0.79 -16.67 5.59
CA PRO A 117 -1.80 -15.66 5.92
C PRO A 117 -1.25 -14.56 6.82
N PHE A 118 -1.61 -13.36 6.50
CA PHE A 118 -1.25 -12.19 7.30
C PHE A 118 -2.24 -11.98 8.44
N ARG A 119 -1.75 -11.44 9.55
CA ARG A 119 -2.57 -10.99 10.68
C ARG A 119 -2.35 -9.51 10.93
N TYR A 120 -3.36 -8.84 11.42
CA TYR A 120 -3.27 -7.43 11.75
C TYR A 120 -2.22 -7.20 12.86
N TYR A 121 -1.25 -6.35 12.57
CA TYR A 121 -0.17 -5.99 13.48
C TYR A 121 -0.41 -4.63 14.16
N GLY A 122 -0.89 -3.64 13.39
CA GLY A 122 -1.18 -2.32 13.92
C GLY A 122 -1.33 -1.28 12.84
N GLU A 123 -1.17 -0.01 13.21
CA GLU A 123 -1.06 1.12 12.31
C GLU A 123 0.34 1.75 12.45
N VAL A 124 0.79 2.41 11.38
CA VAL A 124 1.98 3.26 11.44
C VAL A 124 1.68 4.49 12.30
N ARG A 125 2.61 4.84 13.19
CA ARG A 125 2.43 5.92 14.16
C ARG A 125 3.72 6.65 14.47
N HIS A 126 3.59 7.88 14.90
CA HIS A 126 4.67 8.66 15.47
C HIS A 126 5.05 8.15 16.89
N PRO A 127 6.24 8.47 17.41
CA PRO A 127 6.66 8.07 18.75
C PRO A 127 5.74 8.52 19.88
N ASN A 128 5.00 9.61 19.67
CA ASN A 128 4.02 10.10 20.63
C ASN A 128 2.66 9.39 20.57
N GLY A 129 2.53 8.35 19.72
CA GLY A 129 1.31 7.57 19.54
C GLY A 129 0.32 8.11 18.52
N THR A 130 0.54 9.32 17.97
CA THR A 130 -0.30 9.87 16.90
C THR A 130 -0.17 9.00 15.65
N LEU A 131 -1.27 8.70 14.98
CA LEU A 131 -1.24 7.94 13.75
C LEU A 131 -0.54 8.73 12.63
N TYR A 132 0.28 8.06 11.84
CA TYR A 132 0.85 8.61 10.62
C TYR A 132 -0.26 8.96 9.63
N GLY A 133 -0.21 10.14 9.05
CA GLY A 133 -1.30 10.78 8.32
C GLY A 133 -2.13 11.76 9.18
N GLN A 134 -1.97 11.76 10.51
CA GLN A 134 -2.73 12.62 11.42
C GLN A 134 -1.85 13.56 12.25
N GLY A 135 -0.53 13.46 12.12
CA GLY A 135 0.42 14.38 12.71
C GLY A 135 0.42 15.74 12.04
N LYS A 136 1.04 16.74 12.72
CA LYS A 136 1.05 18.14 12.25
C LYS A 136 1.72 18.30 10.88
N ASP A 137 2.79 17.53 10.64
CA ASP A 137 3.63 17.64 9.45
C ASP A 137 3.30 16.55 8.40
N ASP A 138 2.24 15.76 8.65
CA ASP A 138 1.81 14.71 7.74
C ASP A 138 0.91 15.28 6.65
N ILE A 139 0.95 14.64 5.48
CA ILE A 139 -0.02 14.82 4.41
C ILE A 139 -0.96 13.62 4.34
N MET A 140 -1.84 13.56 3.36
CA MET A 140 -2.63 12.36 3.10
C MET A 140 -1.71 11.20 2.75
N CYS A 141 -1.61 10.21 3.64
CA CYS A 141 -0.85 8.99 3.42
C CYS A 141 -1.73 7.95 2.75
N PHE A 142 -1.49 7.70 1.47
CA PHE A 142 -2.23 6.74 0.67
C PHE A 142 -1.24 5.99 -0.21
N ASP A 143 -1.61 4.83 -0.74
CA ASP A 143 -0.78 3.96 -1.57
C ASP A 143 0.64 3.81 -1.01
N PRO A 144 0.79 3.11 0.12
CA PRO A 144 2.07 2.96 0.80
C PRO A 144 3.00 2.06 -0.01
N ALA A 145 4.23 2.53 -0.27
CA ALA A 145 5.34 1.71 -0.75
C ALA A 145 6.39 1.57 0.34
N ILE A 146 6.91 0.38 0.52
CA ILE A 146 7.88 0.07 1.57
C ILE A 146 9.19 -0.41 0.97
N PHE A 147 10.27 0.26 1.30
CA PHE A 147 11.60 -0.07 0.81
C PHE A 147 12.54 -0.37 1.99
N ARG A 148 13.27 -1.46 1.89
CA ARG A 148 14.36 -1.78 2.80
C ARG A 148 15.68 -1.58 2.08
N ASP A 149 16.49 -0.67 2.59
CA ASP A 149 17.80 -0.36 2.06
C ASP A 149 18.85 -1.40 2.46
N ASP A 150 20.00 -1.40 1.79
CA ASP A 150 21.11 -2.34 2.02
C ASP A 150 21.70 -2.17 3.44
N ASP A 151 21.61 -0.98 4.05
CA ASP A 151 22.03 -0.73 5.43
C ASP A 151 21.02 -1.25 6.47
N GLY A 152 19.91 -1.83 6.02
CA GLY A 152 18.81 -2.33 6.85
C GLY A 152 17.79 -1.28 7.27
N SER A 153 17.96 -0.01 6.89
CA SER A 153 16.96 1.04 7.09
C SER A 153 15.69 0.73 6.29
N VAL A 154 14.54 1.02 6.90
CA VAL A 154 13.24 0.80 6.26
C VAL A 154 12.55 2.13 6.05
N TYR A 155 12.15 2.39 4.81
CA TYR A 155 11.52 3.63 4.38
C TYR A 155 10.10 3.36 3.89
N LEU A 156 9.15 4.11 4.42
CA LEU A 156 7.76 4.09 3.98
C LEU A 156 7.49 5.36 3.17
N TYR A 157 7.17 5.16 1.91
CA TYR A 157 6.71 6.20 0.99
C TYR A 157 5.19 6.19 0.99
N SER A 158 4.58 7.37 0.89
CA SER A 158 3.14 7.48 0.73
C SER A 158 2.77 8.86 0.24
N GLY A 159 1.61 8.99 -0.37
CA GLY A 159 1.13 10.29 -0.80
C GLY A 159 -0.16 10.19 -1.59
N TYR A 160 -0.82 11.32 -1.75
CA TYR A 160 -2.01 11.43 -2.58
C TYR A 160 -2.32 12.88 -2.89
N SER A 161 -2.89 13.11 -4.06
CA SER A 161 -3.42 14.42 -4.44
C SER A 161 -4.91 14.32 -4.72
N ALA A 162 -5.72 14.41 -3.66
CA ALA A 162 -7.17 14.38 -3.78
C ALA A 162 -7.67 15.60 -4.54
N ASN A 163 -8.59 15.41 -5.49
CA ASN A 163 -9.31 16.51 -6.12
C ASN A 163 -10.21 17.25 -5.12
N GLU A 164 -10.68 18.45 -5.49
CA GLU A 164 -11.46 19.31 -4.58
C GLU A 164 -12.71 18.62 -4.03
N SER A 165 -13.44 17.88 -4.84
CA SER A 165 -14.66 17.19 -4.42
C SER A 165 -14.37 16.12 -3.38
N LEU A 166 -13.31 15.33 -3.60
CA LEU A 166 -12.89 14.31 -2.67
C LEU A 166 -12.37 14.93 -1.35
N ARG A 167 -11.57 16.00 -1.42
CA ARG A 167 -11.10 16.72 -0.23
C ARG A 167 -12.26 17.26 0.62
N LYS A 168 -13.23 17.91 -0.02
CA LYS A 168 -14.43 18.39 0.67
C LYS A 168 -15.17 17.26 1.37
N MET A 169 -15.37 16.14 0.67
CA MET A 169 -16.05 14.97 1.24
C MET A 169 -15.27 14.37 2.42
N LEU A 170 -13.97 14.24 2.33
CA LEU A 170 -13.12 13.69 3.39
C LEU A 170 -13.09 14.61 4.61
N ASN A 171 -12.93 15.92 4.40
CA ASN A 171 -12.98 16.93 5.47
C ASN A 171 -14.33 16.92 6.20
N GLN A 172 -15.46 16.82 5.48
CA GLN A 172 -16.80 16.69 6.08
C GLN A 172 -16.94 15.42 6.94
N ARG A 173 -16.17 14.39 6.66
CA ARG A 173 -16.10 13.15 7.47
C ARG A 173 -15.08 13.21 8.59
N GLY A 174 -14.43 14.36 8.81
CA GLY A 174 -13.44 14.57 9.85
C GLY A 174 -12.08 13.90 9.59
N ILE A 175 -11.81 13.55 8.34
CA ILE A 175 -10.49 13.02 7.94
C ILE A 175 -9.52 14.20 7.88
N ARG A 176 -8.44 14.12 8.65
CA ARG A 176 -7.44 15.19 8.77
C ARG A 176 -6.40 15.13 7.65
N ASN A 177 -5.70 16.24 7.43
CA ASN A 177 -4.52 16.38 6.54
C ASN A 177 -4.76 16.00 5.08
N VAL A 178 -6.00 16.06 4.62
CA VAL A 178 -6.38 15.72 3.24
C VAL A 178 -6.13 16.87 2.25
N ASP A 179 -5.81 18.06 2.76
CA ASP A 179 -5.47 19.23 1.94
C ASP A 179 -3.98 19.26 1.55
N GLY A 180 -3.14 18.52 2.29
CA GLY A 180 -1.74 18.30 1.95
C GLY A 180 -1.63 17.35 0.76
N THR A 181 -0.93 17.78 -0.30
CA THR A 181 -0.75 17.00 -1.53
C THR A 181 0.73 16.73 -1.78
N GLY A 182 1.03 15.63 -2.44
CA GLY A 182 2.38 15.24 -2.80
C GLY A 182 2.77 13.86 -2.29
N GLY A 183 4.05 13.53 -2.42
CA GLY A 183 4.65 12.31 -1.89
C GLY A 183 5.61 12.62 -0.74
N GLN A 184 5.52 11.86 0.33
CA GLN A 184 6.42 11.97 1.48
C GLN A 184 7.03 10.62 1.83
N VAL A 185 8.16 10.67 2.52
CA VAL A 185 8.85 9.49 3.04
C VAL A 185 9.09 9.64 4.54
N VAL A 186 8.98 8.54 5.26
CA VAL A 186 9.41 8.40 6.64
C VAL A 186 10.27 7.16 6.79
N ARG A 187 11.30 7.22 7.64
CA ARG A 187 12.03 6.05 8.08
C ARG A 187 11.29 5.41 9.25
N LEU A 188 11.18 4.09 9.26
CA LEU A 188 10.57 3.32 10.33
C LEU A 188 11.61 2.81 11.33
N GLN A 189 11.19 2.61 12.57
CA GLN A 189 11.98 1.91 13.59
C GLN A 189 11.94 0.39 13.34
N ALA A 190 12.76 -0.36 14.07
CA ALA A 190 12.86 -1.81 13.96
C ALA A 190 11.54 -2.56 14.24
N ASP A 191 10.58 -1.91 14.90
CA ASP A 191 9.24 -2.47 15.11
C ASP A 191 8.34 -2.42 13.86
N MET A 192 8.86 -1.89 12.74
CA MET A 192 8.20 -1.84 11.43
C MET A 192 6.90 -1.01 11.39
N ARG A 193 6.65 -0.16 12.38
CA ARG A 193 5.44 0.67 12.44
C ARG A 193 5.60 2.02 13.15
N THR A 194 6.67 2.22 13.90
CA THR A 194 6.93 3.51 14.54
C THR A 194 7.82 4.35 13.65
N VAL A 195 7.39 5.57 13.34
CA VAL A 195 8.17 6.55 12.58
C VAL A 195 9.42 6.92 13.39
N ALA A 196 10.59 6.86 12.76
CA ALA A 196 11.87 7.15 13.41
C ALA A 196 12.25 8.63 13.36
N GLU A 197 11.78 9.36 12.35
CA GLU A 197 12.12 10.76 12.09
C GLU A 197 10.93 11.51 11.47
N LYS A 198 11.02 12.83 11.40
CA LYS A 198 9.95 13.64 10.78
C LYS A 198 9.72 13.27 9.31
N PRO A 199 8.47 13.32 8.84
CA PRO A 199 8.17 13.16 7.43
C PRO A 199 8.94 14.15 6.57
N ARG A 200 9.49 13.67 5.46
CA ARG A 200 10.19 14.47 4.47
C ARG A 200 9.42 14.46 3.16
N MET A 201 9.07 15.64 2.68
CA MET A 201 8.45 15.80 1.36
C MET A 201 9.49 15.46 0.28
N LEU A 202 9.16 14.54 -0.61
CA LEU A 202 9.98 14.17 -1.77
C LEU A 202 9.45 14.83 -3.04
N ILE A 203 8.16 14.72 -3.25
CA ILE A 203 7.47 15.25 -4.43
C ILE A 203 6.43 16.23 -3.93
N PRO A 204 6.63 17.55 -4.10
CA PRO A 204 5.62 18.52 -3.73
C PRO A 204 4.39 18.36 -4.61
N GLY A 205 3.22 18.57 -4.04
CA GLY A 205 1.98 18.60 -4.81
C GLY A 205 2.04 19.69 -5.89
N TYR A 206 1.61 19.35 -7.08
CA TYR A 206 1.56 20.29 -8.21
C TYR A 206 0.41 21.28 -8.01
N LYS A 207 0.70 22.55 -8.23
CA LYS A 207 -0.32 23.59 -8.40
C LYS A 207 -0.22 24.10 -9.83
N ASN A 208 -1.33 24.12 -10.56
CA ASN A 208 -1.36 24.74 -11.87
C ASN A 208 -1.09 26.26 -11.78
N SER A 209 -0.87 26.92 -12.90
CA SER A 209 -0.58 28.37 -12.99
C SER A 209 -1.67 29.26 -12.37
N ALA A 210 -2.89 28.75 -12.14
CA ALA A 210 -3.97 29.42 -11.43
C ALA A 210 -3.95 29.16 -9.91
N GLY A 211 -2.96 28.43 -9.39
CA GLY A 211 -2.85 28.10 -7.96
C GLY A 211 -3.85 27.03 -7.48
N THR A 212 -4.64 26.47 -8.38
CA THR A 212 -5.51 25.33 -8.09
C THR A 212 -4.72 24.04 -8.31
N GLY A 213 -4.92 23.06 -7.44
CA GLY A 213 -4.28 21.75 -7.60
C GLY A 213 -4.71 21.07 -8.90
N PHE A 214 -3.95 20.10 -9.34
CA PHE A 214 -4.24 19.33 -10.55
C PHE A 214 -5.65 18.74 -10.46
N GLU A 215 -6.51 19.06 -11.41
CA GLU A 215 -7.75 18.35 -11.70
C GLU A 215 -7.45 17.20 -12.67
N GLY A 216 -6.57 16.32 -12.28
CA GLY A 216 -6.19 15.19 -13.11
C GLY A 216 -5.95 13.97 -12.25
N HIS A 217 -6.24 12.81 -12.78
CA HIS A 217 -6.08 11.49 -12.20
C HIS A 217 -4.60 11.08 -11.99
N GLU A 218 -3.71 12.03 -11.82
CA GLU A 218 -2.32 11.73 -11.49
C GLU A 218 -2.24 11.44 -9.99
N MET A 219 -2.47 10.18 -9.66
CA MET A 219 -1.89 9.61 -8.46
C MET A 219 -0.38 9.72 -8.64
N TYR A 220 0.27 10.48 -7.79
CA TYR A 220 1.69 10.26 -7.58
C TYR A 220 1.79 8.96 -6.80
N GLU A 221 1.82 7.86 -7.51
CA GLU A 221 2.22 6.60 -6.94
C GLU A 221 3.63 6.80 -6.41
N ALA A 222 3.80 6.64 -5.12
CA ALA A 222 5.12 6.64 -4.50
C ALA A 222 5.87 5.33 -4.81
N SER A 223 5.22 4.44 -5.55
CA SER A 223 5.71 3.16 -5.99
C SER A 223 6.20 3.23 -7.44
N SER A 224 7.46 3.14 -7.62
CA SER A 224 8.10 2.49 -8.77
C SER A 224 9.57 2.32 -8.52
#